data_35551704a778c38ff9dac081568b8ff6
#
_entry.id   35551704a778c38ff9dac081568b8ff6
#
_cell.length_a   1.000
_cell.length_b   1.000
_cell.length_c   1.000
_cell.angle_alpha   90.00
_cell.angle_beta   90.00
_cell.angle_gamma   90.00
#
_symmetry.space_group_name_H-M   'P 1'
#
loop_
_entity.id
_entity.type
_entity.pdbx_description
1 polymer ?
#
loop_
_entity_poly.entity_id
_entity_poly.type
_entity_poly.pdbx_seq_one_letter_code
_entity_poly.pdbx_strand_id
1 'polypeptide(L)'
;LAALFHDVVYVQLDGGFPLPVIDLLQDFPRNPDGSLVLREIRPDDRALSLCAAIFEFKAGQVLPLYDGMNEFLSAVVAARLLQDHLSTADLIAVVACIEATIPFRAQDAQGCSATDRLAERVKKQFNMLVSDADPSRTQAYVNQVISDAACLANRDVSGFAKTDPGLFLSSTWLLIDESNAPLARAGVYSMREYRIALMRMVVFLASLNPAHIFQHYNAKPSVQEVASLSA
;
A
#
# COMPACT_ATOMS: atom_id res chain seq x y z
N LEU A 1 -4.76 13.02 -2.62
CA LEU A 1 -4.69 12.71 -1.20
C LEU A 1 -3.97 11.38 -0.96
N ALA A 2 -4.37 10.27 -1.59
CA ALA A 2 -3.73 8.96 -1.38
C ALA A 2 -2.20 9.02 -1.53
N ALA A 3 -1.69 9.71 -2.54
CA ALA A 3 -0.25 9.88 -2.76
C ALA A 3 0.49 10.62 -1.62
N LEU A 4 -0.23 11.40 -0.81
CA LEU A 4 0.38 12.08 0.35
C LEU A 4 0.39 11.19 1.60
N PHE A 5 -0.46 10.17 1.63
CA PHE A 5 -0.66 9.36 2.82
C PHE A 5 -0.12 7.93 2.72
N HIS A 6 0.14 7.40 1.51
CA HIS A 6 0.45 5.96 1.34
C HIS A 6 1.65 5.48 2.16
N ASP A 7 2.64 6.34 2.40
CA ASP A 7 3.86 6.06 3.16
C ASP A 7 3.99 6.89 4.45
N VAL A 8 2.89 7.42 4.98
CA VAL A 8 2.95 8.24 6.21
C VAL A 8 3.35 7.41 7.45
N VAL A 9 3.22 6.10 7.38
CA VAL A 9 3.67 5.14 8.39
C VAL A 9 4.60 4.12 7.74
N TYR A 10 5.85 4.09 8.19
CA TYR A 10 6.84 3.12 7.75
C TYR A 10 7.55 2.51 8.98
N VAL A 11 6.89 1.52 9.60
CA VAL A 11 7.25 0.99 10.93
C VAL A 11 8.70 0.51 11.02
N GLN A 12 9.21 -0.10 9.96
CA GLN A 12 10.57 -0.65 9.92
C GLN A 12 11.64 0.44 9.90
N LEU A 13 11.36 1.55 9.23
CA LEU A 13 12.26 2.70 9.11
C LEU A 13 12.22 3.58 10.37
N ASP A 14 10.99 3.88 10.83
CA ASP A 14 10.76 4.74 11.99
C ASP A 14 11.07 4.05 13.33
N GLY A 15 11.24 2.72 13.32
CA GLY A 15 11.40 1.91 14.52
C GLY A 15 10.12 1.82 15.38
N GLY A 16 8.99 2.26 14.84
CA GLY A 16 7.70 2.31 15.53
C GLY A 16 6.67 3.16 14.79
N PHE A 17 5.73 3.71 15.53
CA PHE A 17 4.77 4.67 14.97
C PHE A 17 5.35 6.09 15.02
N PRO A 18 5.22 6.88 13.94
CA PRO A 18 5.60 8.28 13.95
C PRO A 18 4.84 9.05 15.04
N LEU A 19 5.54 9.89 15.82
CA LEU A 19 4.96 10.63 16.94
C LEU A 19 3.69 11.44 16.57
N PRO A 20 3.61 12.11 15.40
CA PRO A 20 2.42 12.89 15.05
C PRO A 20 1.15 12.07 14.87
N VAL A 21 1.26 10.77 14.61
CA VAL A 21 0.12 9.88 14.28
C VAL A 21 -0.08 8.74 15.29
N ILE A 22 0.74 8.67 16.33
CA ILE A 22 0.71 7.57 17.30
C ILE A 22 -0.65 7.40 17.97
N ASP A 23 -1.36 8.50 18.26
CA ASP A 23 -2.68 8.47 18.88
C ASP A 23 -3.75 7.89 17.93
N LEU A 24 -3.51 7.96 16.64
CA LEU A 24 -4.38 7.37 15.62
C LEU A 24 -4.14 5.86 15.42
N LEU A 25 -3.12 5.29 16.05
CA LEU A 25 -2.69 3.89 15.85
C LEU A 25 -2.72 3.06 17.14
N GLN A 26 -3.51 3.46 18.14
CA GLN A 26 -3.62 2.75 19.43
C GLN A 26 -4.27 1.36 19.34
N ASP A 27 -4.97 1.07 18.25
CA ASP A 27 -5.60 -0.24 18.02
C ASP A 27 -4.63 -1.32 17.52
N PHE A 28 -3.34 -0.99 17.45
CA PHE A 28 -2.28 -1.87 16.96
C PHE A 28 -1.24 -2.14 18.06
N PRO A 29 -1.57 -2.94 19.09
CA PRO A 29 -0.61 -3.30 20.12
C PRO A 29 0.53 -4.13 19.53
N ARG A 30 1.69 -3.97 20.14
CA ARG A 30 2.88 -4.73 19.79
C ARG A 30 2.99 -5.96 20.68
N ASN A 31 3.16 -7.12 20.08
CA ASN A 31 3.50 -8.35 20.79
C ASN A 31 4.94 -8.31 21.35
N PRO A 32 5.30 -9.22 22.27
CA PRO A 32 6.67 -9.33 22.78
C PRO A 32 7.75 -9.60 21.71
N ASP A 33 7.38 -10.22 20.58
CA ASP A 33 8.24 -10.45 19.42
C ASP A 33 8.36 -9.23 18.49
N GLY A 34 7.66 -8.14 18.80
CA GLY A 34 7.65 -6.92 18.02
C GLY A 34 6.59 -6.86 16.92
N SER A 35 5.87 -7.95 16.66
CA SER A 35 4.79 -7.97 15.66
C SER A 35 3.59 -7.11 16.10
N LEU A 36 2.89 -6.50 15.14
CA LEU A 36 1.69 -5.72 15.39
C LEU A 36 0.44 -6.59 15.19
N VAL A 37 -0.55 -6.37 16.04
CA VAL A 37 -1.84 -7.08 15.97
C VAL A 37 -2.96 -6.06 15.82
N LEU A 38 -3.91 -6.32 14.91
CA LEU A 38 -5.13 -5.56 14.83
C LEU A 38 -6.04 -5.96 15.99
N ARG A 39 -6.37 -5.01 16.87
CA ARG A 39 -7.37 -5.23 17.94
C ARG A 39 -8.77 -5.49 17.37
N GLU A 40 -9.68 -5.81 18.26
CA GLU A 40 -11.10 -5.87 17.92
C GLU A 40 -11.58 -4.51 17.40
N ILE A 41 -12.27 -4.54 16.26
CA ILE A 41 -12.77 -3.35 15.58
C ILE A 41 -14.09 -2.96 16.25
N ARG A 42 -14.15 -1.79 16.86
CA ARG A 42 -15.36 -1.29 17.46
C ARG A 42 -16.41 -0.96 16.40
N PRO A 43 -17.70 -1.22 16.67
CA PRO A 43 -18.78 -0.97 15.69
C PRO A 43 -18.91 0.51 15.27
N ASP A 44 -18.49 1.44 16.12
CA ASP A 44 -18.51 2.88 15.86
C ASP A 44 -17.27 3.40 15.13
N ASP A 45 -16.20 2.61 15.00
CA ASP A 45 -14.99 2.97 14.27
C ASP A 45 -15.13 2.69 12.77
N ARG A 46 -15.79 3.62 12.09
CA ARG A 46 -16.05 3.52 10.64
C ARG A 46 -14.76 3.52 9.81
N ALA A 47 -13.80 4.33 10.19
CA ALA A 47 -12.52 4.46 9.47
C ALA A 47 -11.75 3.14 9.51
N LEU A 48 -11.56 2.54 10.69
CA LEU A 48 -10.86 1.27 10.83
C LEU A 48 -11.63 0.12 10.17
N SER A 49 -12.97 0.10 10.30
CA SER A 49 -13.83 -0.89 9.66
C SER A 49 -13.69 -0.86 8.13
N LEU A 50 -13.68 0.33 7.52
CA LEU A 50 -13.47 0.50 6.08
C LEU A 50 -12.08 0.01 5.65
N CYS A 51 -11.03 0.44 6.34
CA CYS A 51 -9.67 0.00 6.03
C CYS A 51 -9.52 -1.52 6.15
N ALA A 52 -10.01 -2.12 7.24
CA ALA A 52 -9.96 -3.56 7.44
C ALA A 52 -10.71 -4.33 6.33
N ALA A 53 -11.85 -3.81 5.88
CA ALA A 53 -12.62 -4.41 4.81
C ALA A 53 -11.93 -4.30 3.42
N ILE A 54 -11.28 -3.17 3.12
CA ILE A 54 -10.54 -2.96 1.86
C ILE A 54 -9.24 -3.79 1.83
N PHE A 55 -8.52 -3.89 2.96
CA PHE A 55 -7.27 -4.67 3.06
C PHE A 55 -7.50 -6.16 3.38
N GLU A 56 -8.73 -6.58 3.66
CA GLU A 56 -9.09 -7.94 4.11
C GLU A 56 -8.41 -8.36 5.42
N PHE A 57 -8.03 -7.41 6.28
CA PHE A 57 -7.50 -7.71 7.59
C PHE A 57 -8.62 -7.93 8.61
N LYS A 58 -8.38 -8.83 9.57
CA LYS A 58 -9.37 -9.25 10.56
C LYS A 58 -8.90 -8.90 11.97
N ALA A 59 -9.86 -8.65 12.84
CA ALA A 59 -9.60 -8.51 14.26
C ALA A 59 -8.83 -9.72 14.81
N GLY A 60 -7.82 -9.47 15.65
CA GLY A 60 -6.92 -10.49 16.18
C GLY A 60 -5.81 -10.94 15.24
N GLN A 61 -5.79 -10.47 14.00
CA GLN A 61 -4.76 -10.83 13.03
C GLN A 61 -3.43 -10.14 13.35
N VAL A 62 -2.34 -10.89 13.27
CA VAL A 62 -0.98 -10.32 13.19
C VAL A 62 -0.81 -9.70 11.82
N LEU A 63 -0.40 -8.43 11.78
CA LEU A 63 -0.19 -7.73 10.52
C LEU A 63 1.07 -8.27 9.82
N PRO A 64 0.98 -8.59 8.52
CA PRO A 64 2.11 -9.13 7.76
C PRO A 64 3.15 -8.03 7.50
N LEU A 65 4.39 -8.27 7.89
CA LEU A 65 5.46 -7.26 7.87
C LEU A 65 5.76 -6.67 6.47
N TYR A 66 5.58 -7.46 5.41
CA TYR A 66 5.93 -7.09 4.02
C TYR A 66 4.75 -7.10 3.05
N ASP A 67 3.57 -7.49 3.52
CA ASP A 67 2.39 -7.64 2.67
C ASP A 67 1.30 -6.62 3.05
N GLY A 68 1.66 -5.33 3.02
CA GLY A 68 0.71 -4.23 3.15
C GLY A 68 0.51 -3.71 4.58
N MET A 69 1.38 -4.02 5.56
CA MET A 69 1.25 -3.49 6.91
C MET A 69 1.39 -1.96 6.95
N ASN A 70 2.41 -1.41 6.30
CA ASN A 70 2.64 0.04 6.29
C ASN A 70 1.52 0.78 5.57
N GLU A 71 1.12 0.28 4.41
CA GLU A 71 0.02 0.82 3.63
C GLU A 71 -1.30 0.75 4.40
N PHE A 72 -1.56 -0.35 5.12
CA PHE A 72 -2.75 -0.46 5.97
C PHE A 72 -2.76 0.57 7.11
N LEU A 73 -1.65 0.71 7.83
CA LEU A 73 -1.53 1.69 8.91
C LEU A 73 -1.63 3.13 8.36
N SER A 74 -1.03 3.39 7.21
CA SER A 74 -1.13 4.67 6.49
C SER A 74 -2.57 4.96 6.07
N ALA A 75 -3.28 3.95 5.56
CA ALA A 75 -4.71 4.08 5.21
C ALA A 75 -5.58 4.35 6.43
N VAL A 76 -5.30 3.73 7.58
CA VAL A 76 -6.02 4.02 8.84
C VAL A 76 -5.80 5.46 9.28
N VAL A 77 -4.56 5.95 9.22
CA VAL A 77 -4.25 7.36 9.53
C VAL A 77 -5.00 8.29 8.58
N ALA A 78 -4.93 8.04 7.26
CA ALA A 78 -5.63 8.83 6.26
C ALA A 78 -7.14 8.83 6.51
N ALA A 79 -7.74 7.66 6.74
CA ALA A 79 -9.18 7.53 6.94
C ALA A 79 -9.64 8.28 8.20
N ARG A 80 -8.92 8.16 9.32
CA ARG A 80 -9.24 8.85 10.57
C ARG A 80 -9.13 10.36 10.48
N LEU A 81 -8.15 10.87 9.74
CA LEU A 81 -7.98 12.31 9.53
C LEU A 81 -8.98 12.89 8.52
N LEU A 82 -9.43 12.10 7.54
CA LEU A 82 -10.21 12.60 6.42
C LEU A 82 -11.72 12.28 6.51
N GLN A 83 -12.16 11.37 7.39
CA GLN A 83 -13.55 10.90 7.43
C GLN A 83 -14.58 12.01 7.65
N ASP A 84 -14.22 13.08 8.35
CA ASP A 84 -15.11 14.22 8.61
C ASP A 84 -15.05 15.29 7.52
N HIS A 85 -14.15 15.14 6.54
CA HIS A 85 -13.90 16.12 5.47
C HIS A 85 -14.23 15.57 4.08
N LEU A 86 -14.35 14.27 3.92
CA LEU A 86 -14.63 13.61 2.65
C LEU A 86 -16.00 12.91 2.66
N SER A 87 -16.60 12.79 1.47
CA SER A 87 -17.72 11.86 1.31
C SER A 87 -17.27 10.42 1.54
N THR A 88 -18.21 9.54 1.91
CA THR A 88 -17.92 8.11 2.06
C THR A 88 -17.32 7.50 0.80
N ALA A 89 -17.81 7.92 -0.39
CA ALA A 89 -17.28 7.47 -1.66
C ALA A 89 -15.82 7.91 -1.87
N ASP A 90 -15.50 9.17 -1.58
CA ASP A 90 -14.12 9.67 -1.71
C ASP A 90 -13.20 8.99 -0.70
N LEU A 91 -13.68 8.70 0.50
CA LEU A 91 -12.89 7.99 1.51
C LEU A 91 -12.57 6.55 1.09
N ILE A 92 -13.55 5.83 0.51
CA ILE A 92 -13.34 4.51 -0.09
C ILE A 92 -12.26 4.59 -1.19
N ALA A 93 -12.34 5.61 -2.05
CA ALA A 93 -11.37 5.81 -3.13
C ALA A 93 -9.95 6.06 -2.59
N VAL A 94 -9.79 6.89 -1.56
CA VAL A 94 -8.48 7.15 -0.93
C VAL A 94 -7.90 5.86 -0.34
N VAL A 95 -8.68 5.10 0.43
CA VAL A 95 -8.24 3.86 1.06
C VAL A 95 -7.87 2.80 0.00
N ALA A 96 -8.66 2.69 -1.07
CA ALA A 96 -8.39 1.77 -2.18
C ALA A 96 -7.11 2.14 -2.95
N CYS A 97 -6.87 3.43 -3.18
CA CYS A 97 -5.64 3.89 -3.81
C CYS A 97 -4.40 3.60 -2.96
N ILE A 98 -4.49 3.71 -1.63
CA ILE A 98 -3.39 3.34 -0.72
C ILE A 98 -3.18 1.81 -0.72
N GLU A 99 -4.25 1.01 -0.67
CA GLU A 99 -4.14 -0.45 -0.74
C GLU A 99 -3.44 -0.91 -2.02
N ALA A 100 -3.72 -0.25 -3.14
CA ALA A 100 -3.11 -0.58 -4.42
C ALA A 100 -1.59 -0.36 -4.45
N THR A 101 -1.02 0.51 -3.61
CA THR A 101 0.43 0.72 -3.55
C THR A 101 1.19 -0.45 -2.90
N ILE A 102 0.52 -1.46 -2.33
CA ILE A 102 1.20 -2.72 -1.96
C ILE A 102 1.82 -3.34 -3.21
N PRO A 103 3.16 -3.40 -3.31
CA PRO A 103 3.84 -3.68 -4.57
C PRO A 103 3.93 -5.18 -4.90
N PHE A 104 4.22 -5.49 -6.15
CA PHE A 104 4.70 -6.79 -6.67
C PHE A 104 3.80 -8.00 -6.38
N ARG A 105 2.50 -7.80 -6.23
CA ARG A 105 1.54 -8.88 -5.93
C ARG A 105 1.26 -9.75 -7.16
N ALA A 106 1.50 -11.05 -7.03
CA ALA A 106 1.15 -12.03 -8.04
C ALA A 106 -0.36 -12.24 -8.17
N GLN A 107 -0.79 -12.83 -9.29
CA GLN A 107 -2.13 -13.38 -9.42
C GLN A 107 -2.31 -14.54 -8.45
N ASP A 108 -3.55 -14.73 -7.99
CA ASP A 108 -3.90 -15.88 -7.16
C ASP A 108 -4.02 -17.18 -7.99
N ALA A 109 -4.32 -18.28 -7.29
CA ALA A 109 -4.49 -19.60 -7.93
C ALA A 109 -5.64 -19.66 -8.96
N GLN A 110 -6.58 -18.71 -8.94
CA GLN A 110 -7.67 -18.55 -9.88
C GLN A 110 -7.32 -17.62 -11.05
N GLY A 111 -6.14 -17.03 -11.05
CA GLY A 111 -5.68 -16.07 -12.06
C GLY A 111 -6.21 -14.64 -11.84
N CYS A 112 -6.84 -14.35 -10.70
CA CYS A 112 -7.29 -13.00 -10.38
C CYS A 112 -6.12 -12.12 -9.94
N SER A 113 -6.03 -10.92 -10.51
CA SER A 113 -5.03 -9.93 -10.11
C SER A 113 -5.38 -9.27 -8.77
N ALA A 114 -4.42 -8.58 -8.17
CA ALA A 114 -4.67 -7.77 -6.97
C ALA A 114 -5.71 -6.68 -7.23
N THR A 115 -5.68 -6.06 -8.42
CA THR A 115 -6.65 -5.03 -8.85
C THR A 115 -8.05 -5.59 -9.04
N ASP A 116 -8.21 -6.81 -9.56
CA ASP A 116 -9.52 -7.46 -9.68
C ASP A 116 -10.15 -7.70 -8.29
N ARG A 117 -9.35 -8.24 -7.36
CA ARG A 117 -9.80 -8.45 -5.97
C ARG A 117 -10.13 -7.13 -5.27
N LEU A 118 -9.32 -6.09 -5.47
CA LEU A 118 -9.60 -4.77 -4.92
C LEU A 118 -10.91 -4.21 -5.48
N ALA A 119 -11.18 -4.39 -6.78
CA ALA A 119 -12.42 -3.96 -7.42
C ALA A 119 -13.67 -4.57 -6.75
N GLU A 120 -13.63 -5.88 -6.45
CA GLU A 120 -14.74 -6.54 -5.75
C GLU A 120 -14.93 -6.00 -4.31
N ARG A 121 -13.85 -5.72 -3.59
CA ARG A 121 -13.92 -5.13 -2.25
C ARG A 121 -14.46 -3.69 -2.27
N VAL A 122 -13.98 -2.87 -3.20
CA VAL A 122 -14.49 -1.51 -3.42
C VAL A 122 -15.98 -1.53 -3.76
N LYS A 123 -16.39 -2.40 -4.70
CA LYS A 123 -17.80 -2.59 -5.07
C LYS A 123 -18.66 -2.95 -3.87
N LYS A 124 -18.22 -3.91 -3.07
CA LYS A 124 -18.91 -4.34 -1.85
C LYS A 124 -19.07 -3.19 -0.85
N GLN A 125 -17.99 -2.45 -0.57
CA GLN A 125 -18.02 -1.33 0.37
C GLN A 125 -18.89 -0.18 -0.15
N PHE A 126 -18.81 0.16 -1.43
CA PHE A 126 -19.62 1.20 -2.04
C PHE A 126 -21.12 0.86 -1.91
N ASN A 127 -21.53 -0.36 -2.28
CA ASN A 127 -22.93 -0.79 -2.16
C ASN A 127 -23.44 -0.83 -0.70
N MET A 128 -22.55 -1.11 0.26
CA MET A 128 -22.93 -1.19 1.67
C MET A 128 -23.05 0.17 2.32
N LEU A 129 -22.18 1.11 1.95
CA LEU A 129 -22.00 2.38 2.69
C LEU A 129 -22.59 3.59 1.94
N VAL A 130 -22.81 3.48 0.65
CA VAL A 130 -23.37 4.57 -0.18
C VAL A 130 -24.82 4.21 -0.55
N SER A 131 -25.77 4.94 0.02
CA SER A 131 -27.20 4.75 -0.24
C SER A 131 -27.53 5.06 -1.70
N ASP A 132 -28.53 4.36 -2.25
CA ASP A 132 -29.14 4.58 -3.58
C ASP A 132 -28.17 4.41 -4.78
N ALA A 133 -27.16 3.56 -4.64
CA ALA A 133 -26.28 3.21 -5.73
C ALA A 133 -26.96 2.21 -6.68
N ASP A 134 -27.35 2.67 -7.88
CA ASP A 134 -27.76 1.75 -8.93
C ASP A 134 -26.53 0.94 -9.47
N PRO A 135 -26.75 -0.23 -10.09
CA PRO A 135 -25.65 -1.07 -10.56
C PRO A 135 -24.73 -0.40 -11.57
N SER A 136 -25.25 0.48 -12.44
CA SER A 136 -24.45 1.16 -13.46
C SER A 136 -23.56 2.24 -12.85
N ARG A 137 -24.09 2.99 -11.91
CA ARG A 137 -23.33 3.97 -11.12
C ARG A 137 -22.26 3.32 -10.28
N THR A 138 -22.57 2.19 -9.63
CA THR A 138 -21.59 1.41 -8.88
C THR A 138 -20.45 0.96 -9.78
N GLN A 139 -20.74 0.39 -10.96
CA GLN A 139 -19.70 -0.11 -11.87
C GLN A 139 -18.83 1.03 -12.41
N ALA A 140 -19.44 2.19 -12.76
CA ALA A 140 -18.70 3.37 -13.20
C ALA A 140 -17.76 3.88 -12.11
N TYR A 141 -18.23 3.95 -10.87
CA TYR A 141 -17.43 4.34 -9.71
C TYR A 141 -16.25 3.38 -9.49
N VAL A 142 -16.50 2.06 -9.46
CA VAL A 142 -15.44 1.05 -9.29
C VAL A 142 -14.39 1.17 -10.38
N ASN A 143 -14.81 1.29 -11.64
CA ASN A 143 -13.88 1.43 -12.76
C ASN A 143 -12.98 2.66 -12.61
N GLN A 144 -13.53 3.79 -12.18
CA GLN A 144 -12.77 5.01 -11.96
C GLN A 144 -11.77 4.83 -10.80
N VAL A 145 -12.25 4.37 -9.65
CA VAL A 145 -11.40 4.19 -8.45
C VAL A 145 -10.25 3.24 -8.72
N ILE A 146 -10.50 2.09 -9.36
CA ILE A 146 -9.45 1.11 -9.62
C ILE A 146 -8.47 1.61 -10.70
N SER A 147 -8.95 2.36 -11.69
CA SER A 147 -8.06 3.00 -12.67
C SER A 147 -7.11 4.01 -11.99
N ASP A 148 -7.63 4.83 -11.08
CA ASP A 148 -6.84 5.80 -10.32
C ASP A 148 -5.86 5.10 -9.36
N ALA A 149 -6.30 4.04 -8.72
CA ALA A 149 -5.49 3.21 -7.83
C ALA A 149 -4.31 2.55 -8.57
N ALA A 150 -4.57 1.93 -9.73
CA ALA A 150 -3.53 1.36 -10.58
C ALA A 150 -2.56 2.43 -11.11
N CYS A 151 -3.07 3.62 -11.44
CA CYS A 151 -2.24 4.74 -11.87
C CYS A 151 -1.29 5.20 -10.76
N LEU A 152 -1.78 5.34 -9.52
CA LEU A 152 -0.95 5.70 -8.37
C LEU A 152 0.11 4.63 -8.10
N ALA A 153 -0.31 3.36 -7.97
CA ALA A 153 0.59 2.25 -7.72
C ALA A 153 1.70 2.12 -8.77
N ASN A 154 1.36 2.29 -10.05
CA ASN A 154 2.34 2.22 -11.14
C ASN A 154 3.34 3.38 -11.13
N ARG A 155 2.92 4.57 -10.71
CA ARG A 155 3.83 5.72 -10.55
C ARG A 155 4.78 5.51 -9.39
N ASP A 156 4.30 4.95 -8.30
CA ASP A 156 5.07 4.66 -7.11
C ASP A 156 6.23 3.71 -7.42
N VAL A 157 5.97 2.63 -8.14
CA VAL A 157 6.98 1.62 -8.53
C VAL A 157 7.69 1.91 -9.86
N SER A 158 7.48 3.08 -10.48
CA SER A 158 8.02 3.39 -11.82
C SER A 158 9.55 3.35 -11.90
N GLY A 159 10.23 3.59 -10.78
CA GLY A 159 11.68 3.48 -10.67
C GLY A 159 12.22 2.09 -11.00
N PHE A 160 11.44 1.04 -10.75
CA PHE A 160 11.83 -0.35 -11.06
C PHE A 160 11.74 -0.73 -12.53
N ALA A 161 11.14 0.09 -13.37
CA ALA A 161 11.00 -0.17 -14.81
C ALA A 161 11.96 0.65 -15.68
N LYS A 162 12.90 1.35 -15.09
CA LYS A 162 13.92 2.10 -15.83
C LYS A 162 14.79 1.15 -16.65
N THR A 163 14.86 1.40 -17.97
CA THR A 163 15.64 0.60 -18.92
C THR A 163 17.12 0.97 -18.89
N ASP A 164 17.46 2.18 -18.51
CA ASP A 164 18.84 2.60 -18.29
C ASP A 164 19.36 2.05 -16.94
N PRO A 165 20.46 1.25 -16.94
CA PRO A 165 20.99 0.67 -15.72
C PRO A 165 21.42 1.70 -14.68
N GLY A 166 21.90 2.86 -15.09
CA GLY A 166 22.31 3.94 -14.17
C GLY A 166 21.12 4.57 -13.47
N LEU A 167 20.06 4.85 -14.22
CA LEU A 167 18.80 5.38 -13.65
C LEU A 167 18.12 4.34 -12.76
N PHE A 168 18.11 3.07 -13.16
CA PHE A 168 17.58 1.98 -12.34
C PHE A 168 18.33 1.89 -11.00
N LEU A 169 19.64 1.82 -11.02
CA LEU A 169 20.46 1.76 -9.82
C LEU A 169 20.30 3.01 -8.95
N SER A 170 20.24 4.18 -9.56
CA SER A 170 20.01 5.44 -8.83
C SER A 170 18.66 5.44 -8.10
N SER A 171 17.60 4.95 -8.73
CA SER A 171 16.27 4.87 -8.14
C SER A 171 16.17 3.81 -7.04
N THR A 172 16.79 2.64 -7.25
CA THR A 172 16.70 1.51 -6.31
C THR A 172 17.69 1.62 -5.16
N TRP A 173 18.77 2.41 -5.32
CA TRP A 173 19.78 2.59 -4.27
C TRP A 173 19.20 3.24 -3.01
N LEU A 174 18.27 4.15 -3.16
CA LEU A 174 17.59 4.83 -2.05
C LEU A 174 16.82 3.85 -1.15
N LEU A 175 16.31 2.75 -1.72
CA LEU A 175 15.61 1.71 -0.96
C LEU A 175 16.50 0.98 0.05
N ILE A 176 17.83 1.03 -0.10
CA ILE A 176 18.75 0.45 0.89
C ILE A 176 18.59 1.15 2.22
N ASP A 177 18.52 2.46 2.22
CA ASP A 177 18.36 3.27 3.43
C ASP A 177 16.92 3.13 3.97
N GLU A 178 15.92 3.16 3.10
CA GLU A 178 14.50 3.05 3.46
C GLU A 178 14.16 1.68 4.04
N SER A 179 14.75 0.60 3.52
CA SER A 179 14.47 -0.77 3.96
C SER A 179 15.37 -1.27 5.11
N ASN A 180 16.35 -0.47 5.54
CA ASN A 180 17.30 -0.88 6.59
C ASN A 180 17.51 0.26 7.60
N ALA A 181 16.69 0.29 8.64
CA ALA A 181 16.72 1.33 9.67
C ALA A 181 18.11 1.71 10.22
N PRO A 182 19.10 0.77 10.38
CA PRO A 182 20.46 1.15 10.77
C PRO A 182 21.16 2.10 9.80
N LEU A 183 20.83 2.03 8.49
CA LEU A 183 21.46 2.84 7.44
C LEU A 183 20.82 4.23 7.30
N ALA A 184 19.60 4.43 7.80
CA ALA A 184 18.93 5.72 7.79
C ALA A 184 19.66 6.81 8.62
N ARG A 185 20.61 6.40 9.48
CA ARG A 185 21.44 7.31 10.27
C ARG A 185 22.85 7.34 9.71
N ALA A 186 23.18 8.34 8.92
CA ALA A 186 24.51 8.52 8.34
C ALA A 186 25.62 8.45 9.41
N GLY A 187 26.65 7.64 9.16
CA GLY A 187 27.83 7.50 10.02
C GLY A 187 27.66 6.69 11.31
N VAL A 188 26.51 6.06 11.56
CA VAL A 188 26.21 5.33 12.80
C VAL A 188 26.01 3.83 12.57
N TYR A 189 26.26 3.31 11.38
CA TYR A 189 26.14 1.91 11.06
C TYR A 189 27.50 1.23 10.88
N SER A 190 27.57 -0.06 11.21
CA SER A 190 28.76 -0.89 11.04
C SER A 190 28.86 -1.44 9.62
N MET A 191 30.07 -1.85 9.20
CA MET A 191 30.28 -2.57 7.94
C MET A 191 29.48 -3.87 7.85
N ARG A 192 29.14 -4.49 9.00
CA ARG A 192 28.30 -5.67 9.05
C ARG A 192 26.85 -5.33 8.66
N GLU A 193 26.30 -4.26 9.20
CA GLU A 193 24.94 -3.78 8.88
C GLU A 193 24.83 -3.40 7.41
N TYR A 194 25.84 -2.69 6.89
CA TYR A 194 25.89 -2.34 5.48
C TYR A 194 25.90 -3.58 4.56
N ARG A 195 26.72 -4.60 4.88
CA ARG A 195 26.72 -5.85 4.11
C ARG A 195 25.40 -6.61 4.18
N ILE A 196 24.74 -6.63 5.33
CA ILE A 196 23.40 -7.23 5.47
C ILE A 196 22.40 -6.50 4.59
N ALA A 197 22.42 -5.17 4.57
CA ALA A 197 21.55 -4.36 3.73
C ALA A 197 21.77 -4.63 2.23
N LEU A 198 23.03 -4.69 1.79
CA LEU A 198 23.35 -5.06 0.40
C LEU A 198 22.85 -6.46 0.03
N MET A 199 23.02 -7.44 0.92
CA MET A 199 22.52 -8.80 0.67
C MET A 199 20.98 -8.83 0.57
N ARG A 200 20.27 -8.09 1.43
CA ARG A 200 18.82 -7.97 1.36
C ARG A 200 18.38 -7.35 0.03
N MET A 201 19.07 -6.29 -0.41
CA MET A 201 18.79 -5.65 -1.70
C MET A 201 19.02 -6.61 -2.86
N VAL A 202 20.10 -7.38 -2.87
CA VAL A 202 20.37 -8.40 -3.91
C VAL A 202 19.25 -9.43 -3.94
N VAL A 203 18.84 -9.95 -2.79
CA VAL A 203 17.73 -10.93 -2.70
C VAL A 203 16.43 -10.31 -3.20
N PHE A 204 16.12 -9.09 -2.79
CA PHE A 204 14.94 -8.37 -3.23
C PHE A 204 14.92 -8.18 -4.75
N LEU A 205 15.98 -7.60 -5.32
CA LEU A 205 16.06 -7.37 -6.77
C LEU A 205 16.03 -8.67 -7.58
N ALA A 206 16.65 -9.74 -7.07
CA ALA A 206 16.60 -11.05 -7.71
C ALA A 206 15.22 -11.72 -7.65
N SER A 207 14.39 -11.34 -6.69
CA SER A 207 13.01 -11.86 -6.53
C SER A 207 11.98 -11.10 -7.38
N LEU A 208 12.33 -9.94 -7.93
CA LEU A 208 11.41 -9.14 -8.73
C LEU A 208 11.01 -9.90 -10.01
N ASN A 209 9.70 -10.02 -10.21
CA ASN A 209 9.16 -10.51 -11.46
C ASN A 209 8.68 -9.31 -12.31
N PRO A 210 9.31 -9.02 -13.46
CA PRO A 210 8.93 -7.88 -14.30
C PRO A 210 7.44 -7.86 -14.67
N ALA A 211 6.79 -9.04 -14.77
CA ALA A 211 5.37 -9.13 -15.09
C ALA A 211 4.46 -8.65 -13.95
N HIS A 212 4.98 -8.50 -12.74
CA HIS A 212 4.21 -8.07 -11.56
C HIS A 212 4.57 -6.66 -11.09
N ILE A 213 5.43 -5.95 -11.80
CA ILE A 213 5.81 -4.58 -11.43
C ILE A 213 4.62 -3.64 -11.59
N PHE A 214 3.96 -3.70 -12.75
CA PHE A 214 2.83 -2.83 -13.07
C PHE A 214 1.49 -3.52 -12.92
N GLN A 215 0.53 -2.76 -12.43
CA GLN A 215 -0.85 -3.19 -12.27
C GLN A 215 -1.68 -2.75 -13.49
N HIS A 216 -2.65 -3.58 -13.87
CA HIS A 216 -3.58 -3.33 -14.95
C HIS A 216 -5.01 -3.61 -14.49
N TYR A 217 -5.96 -2.81 -14.96
CA TYR A 217 -7.38 -3.04 -14.75
C TYR A 217 -8.14 -2.65 -16.02
N ASN A 218 -8.97 -3.57 -16.56
CA ASN A 218 -9.69 -3.36 -17.83
C ASN A 218 -8.76 -2.85 -18.95
N ALA A 219 -7.57 -3.46 -19.10
CA ALA A 219 -6.53 -3.08 -20.05
C ALA A 219 -5.98 -1.64 -19.88
N LYS A 220 -6.14 -1.05 -18.70
CA LYS A 220 -5.57 0.26 -18.35
C LYS A 220 -4.66 0.13 -17.10
N PRO A 221 -3.55 0.89 -17.02
CA PRO A 221 -2.97 1.65 -18.14
C PRO A 221 -2.60 0.74 -19.31
N SER A 222 -2.60 1.27 -20.52
CA SER A 222 -2.17 0.55 -21.71
C SER A 222 -0.66 0.27 -21.65
N VAL A 223 -0.18 -0.69 -22.47
CA VAL A 223 1.25 -1.00 -22.58
C VAL A 223 2.07 0.25 -22.95
N GLN A 224 1.51 1.15 -23.78
CA GLN A 224 2.15 2.41 -24.17
C GLN A 224 2.24 3.41 -23.02
N GLU A 225 1.18 3.52 -22.19
CA GLU A 225 1.18 4.37 -20.99
C GLU A 225 2.19 3.86 -19.97
N VAL A 226 2.27 2.54 -19.76
CA VAL A 226 3.28 1.93 -18.89
C VAL A 226 4.69 2.20 -19.43
N ALA A 227 4.92 2.05 -20.72
CA ALA A 227 6.22 2.33 -21.34
C ALA A 227 6.65 3.80 -21.13
N SER A 228 5.71 4.74 -21.11
CA SER A 228 6.00 6.16 -20.82
C SER A 228 6.40 6.44 -19.37
N LEU A 229 6.04 5.56 -18.42
CA LEU A 229 6.49 5.66 -17.03
C LEU A 229 7.94 5.16 -16.86
N SER A 230 8.40 4.34 -17.80
CA SER A 230 9.75 3.74 -17.76
C SER A 230 10.80 4.60 -18.48
N ALA A 231 10.37 5.58 -19.27
CA ALA A 231 11.25 6.50 -19.99
C ALA A 231 11.73 7.64 -19.09
#